data_6176b7a53358e0c355568abbf6fcbbc5
#
_entry.id   6176b7a53358e0c355568abbf6fcbbc5
#
_cell.length_a   1.000
_cell.length_b   1.000
_cell.length_c   1.000
_cell.angle_alpha   90.00
_cell.angle_beta   90.00
_cell.angle_gamma   90.00
#
_symmetry.space_group_name_H-M   'P 1'
#
loop_
_entity.id
_entity.type
_entity.pdbx_description
1 polymer ?
#
loop_
_entity_poly.entity_id
_entity_poly.type
_entity_poly.pdbx_seq_one_letter_code
_entity_poly.pdbx_strand_id
1 'polypeptide(L)'
;MYKEIAVENFTNIPHAVLAGANRIELNDNLAVGGTTPSLGVLQETSKYLQEKSIPLVEMIRPRGGNFVYNDIELKMMETDIFQAQKLGIDAVAFGALTKDGQLDEDALEMMIGASSGMQVVFHMAFDQIDPKDQPATIDWLIDHDVDRILTHGGTLDQPIEATIPNIKKTIAYADGKIDILPGGGITFENADAVAKELNVNALRGTKLIDLN
;
A
#
# COMPACT_ATOMS: atom_id res chain seq x y z
N MET A 1 -2.77 -14.40 -11.56
CA MET A 1 -2.11 -13.56 -10.56
C MET A 1 -2.63 -12.13 -10.68
N TYR A 2 -3.07 -11.53 -9.58
CA TYR A 2 -3.57 -10.16 -9.53
C TYR A 2 -2.39 -9.19 -9.39
N LYS A 3 -2.28 -8.23 -10.30
CA LYS A 3 -1.15 -7.30 -10.39
C LYS A 3 -1.58 -5.90 -9.96
N GLU A 4 -1.08 -5.45 -8.81
CA GLU A 4 -1.18 -4.05 -8.39
C GLU A 4 0.06 -3.30 -8.83
N ILE A 5 -0.13 -2.31 -9.69
CA ILE A 5 0.98 -1.53 -10.23
C ILE A 5 1.06 -0.19 -9.51
N ALA A 6 2.17 0.01 -8.80
CA ALA A 6 2.47 1.30 -8.22
C ALA A 6 3.05 2.23 -9.28
N VAL A 7 2.40 3.36 -9.47
CA VAL A 7 2.78 4.37 -10.45
C VAL A 7 2.98 5.72 -9.79
N GLU A 8 3.87 6.52 -10.39
CA GLU A 8 4.01 7.92 -10.08
C GLU A 8 3.31 8.73 -11.15
N ASN A 9 2.37 9.60 -10.73
CA ASN A 9 1.63 10.42 -11.64
C ASN A 9 0.72 9.63 -12.62
N PHE A 10 0.09 10.32 -13.56
CA PHE A 10 -0.81 9.73 -14.55
C PHE A 10 -0.09 9.08 -15.75
N THR A 11 1.14 9.49 -16.03
CA THR A 11 1.83 9.25 -17.32
C THR A 11 1.83 7.79 -17.76
N ASN A 12 2.09 6.85 -16.85
CA ASN A 12 2.22 5.43 -17.19
C ASN A 12 0.92 4.63 -16.99
N ILE A 13 -0.15 5.24 -16.47
CA ILE A 13 -1.40 4.54 -16.16
C ILE A 13 -2.05 3.93 -17.40
N PRO A 14 -2.21 4.65 -18.53
CA PRO A 14 -2.81 4.04 -19.73
C PRO A 14 -2.04 2.82 -20.21
N HIS A 15 -0.71 2.86 -20.15
CA HIS A 15 0.13 1.74 -20.55
C HIS A 15 0.02 0.58 -19.56
N ALA A 16 0.03 0.85 -18.25
CA ALA A 16 -0.16 -0.16 -17.21
C ALA A 16 -1.49 -0.91 -17.38
N VAL A 17 -2.58 -0.19 -17.66
CA VAL A 17 -3.90 -0.78 -17.92
C VAL A 17 -3.89 -1.67 -19.17
N LEU A 18 -3.31 -1.20 -20.28
CA LEU A 18 -3.18 -1.98 -21.52
C LEU A 18 -2.30 -3.24 -21.33
N ALA A 19 -1.27 -3.15 -20.49
CA ALA A 19 -0.39 -4.27 -20.17
C ALA A 19 -0.97 -5.24 -19.10
N GLY A 20 -2.22 -5.02 -18.67
CA GLY A 20 -2.96 -5.95 -17.82
C GLY A 20 -2.83 -5.71 -16.32
N ALA A 21 -2.65 -4.46 -15.88
CA ALA A 21 -2.81 -4.09 -14.47
C ALA A 21 -4.24 -4.40 -14.01
N ASN A 22 -4.36 -5.04 -12.84
CA ASN A 22 -5.66 -5.33 -12.24
C ASN A 22 -6.06 -4.26 -11.22
N ARG A 23 -5.11 -3.51 -10.68
CA ARG A 23 -5.29 -2.39 -9.74
C ARG A 23 -4.12 -1.43 -9.90
N ILE A 24 -4.38 -0.16 -9.70
CA ILE A 24 -3.36 0.89 -9.70
C ILE A 24 -3.21 1.43 -8.27
N GLU A 25 -1.99 1.51 -7.78
CA GLU A 25 -1.66 2.30 -6.61
C GLU A 25 -0.99 3.60 -7.09
N LEU A 26 -1.70 4.71 -6.88
CA LEU A 26 -1.26 6.03 -7.32
C LEU A 26 -0.45 6.72 -6.25
N ASN A 27 0.74 7.14 -6.63
CA ASN A 27 1.68 7.85 -5.79
C ASN A 27 2.13 9.14 -6.48
N ASP A 28 2.73 10.03 -5.71
CA ASP A 28 3.75 10.98 -6.15
C ASP A 28 5.09 10.56 -5.56
N ASN A 29 6.19 11.06 -6.10
CA ASN A 29 7.56 10.94 -5.58
C ASN A 29 7.96 9.53 -5.10
N LEU A 30 7.93 8.55 -5.99
CA LEU A 30 8.35 7.17 -5.72
C LEU A 30 9.82 7.07 -5.27
N ALA A 31 10.65 8.08 -5.57
CA ALA A 31 12.04 8.13 -5.14
C ALA A 31 12.21 8.17 -3.60
N VAL A 32 11.19 8.63 -2.87
CA VAL A 32 11.16 8.62 -1.40
C VAL A 32 10.22 7.55 -0.83
N GLY A 33 9.77 6.63 -1.68
CA GLY A 33 8.87 5.52 -1.32
C GLY A 33 7.39 5.81 -1.53
N GLY A 34 7.05 6.88 -2.26
CA GLY A 34 5.68 7.32 -2.53
C GLY A 34 5.17 8.35 -1.51
N THR A 35 4.47 9.35 -2.01
CA THR A 35 3.73 10.36 -1.22
C THR A 35 2.34 10.55 -1.83
N THR A 36 1.46 11.30 -1.15
CA THR A 36 0.12 11.62 -1.65
C THR A 36 0.21 12.34 -2.99
N PRO A 37 -0.50 11.88 -4.04
CA PRO A 37 -0.56 12.57 -5.32
C PRO A 37 -1.33 13.89 -5.20
N SER A 38 -1.08 14.83 -6.12
CA SER A 38 -1.87 16.05 -6.15
C SER A 38 -3.33 15.75 -6.48
N LEU A 39 -4.26 16.55 -5.95
CA LEU A 39 -5.70 16.41 -6.20
C LEU A 39 -6.03 16.35 -7.71
N GLY A 40 -5.34 17.16 -8.54
CA GLY A 40 -5.56 17.16 -9.99
C GLY A 40 -5.16 15.82 -10.63
N VAL A 41 -4.04 15.24 -10.22
CA VAL A 41 -3.62 13.91 -10.69
C VAL A 41 -4.60 12.84 -10.24
N LEU A 42 -5.05 12.89 -8.98
CA LEU A 42 -6.02 11.95 -8.43
C LEU A 42 -7.35 12.00 -9.19
N GLN A 43 -7.90 13.20 -9.44
CA GLN A 43 -9.17 13.39 -10.14
C GLN A 43 -9.15 12.81 -11.56
N GLU A 44 -8.12 13.14 -12.34
CA GLU A 44 -8.03 12.65 -13.72
C GLU A 44 -7.75 11.14 -13.78
N THR A 45 -6.96 10.63 -12.83
CA THR A 45 -6.71 9.20 -12.69
C THR A 45 -7.98 8.42 -12.33
N SER A 46 -8.71 8.89 -11.31
CA SER A 46 -9.97 8.26 -10.90
C SER A 46 -10.96 8.18 -12.05
N LYS A 47 -11.18 9.31 -12.74
CA LYS A 47 -12.08 9.36 -13.90
C LYS A 47 -11.67 8.36 -14.99
N TYR A 48 -10.39 8.31 -15.33
CA TYR A 48 -9.87 7.40 -16.36
C TYR A 48 -10.04 5.92 -15.97
N LEU A 49 -9.72 5.57 -14.72
CA LEU A 49 -9.76 4.18 -14.25
C LEU A 49 -11.19 3.69 -14.01
N GLN A 50 -12.12 4.55 -13.60
CA GLN A 50 -13.55 4.22 -13.50
C GLN A 50 -14.13 3.80 -14.85
N GLU A 51 -13.79 4.50 -15.96
CA GLU A 51 -14.19 4.11 -17.32
C GLU A 51 -13.65 2.73 -17.74
N LYS A 52 -12.57 2.28 -17.13
CA LYS A 52 -11.92 0.98 -17.38
C LYS A 52 -12.30 -0.11 -16.37
N SER A 53 -13.04 0.25 -15.32
CA SER A 53 -13.37 -0.63 -14.20
C SER A 53 -12.11 -1.20 -13.53
N ILE A 54 -11.06 -0.38 -13.41
CA ILE A 54 -9.81 -0.73 -12.71
C ILE A 54 -9.79 -0.03 -11.35
N PRO A 55 -9.72 -0.77 -10.24
CA PRO A 55 -9.67 -0.18 -8.90
C PRO A 55 -8.43 0.70 -8.69
N LEU A 56 -8.62 1.77 -7.92
CA LEU A 56 -7.59 2.74 -7.57
C LEU A 56 -7.34 2.74 -6.07
N VAL A 57 -6.05 2.61 -5.69
CA VAL A 57 -5.54 2.85 -4.34
C VAL A 57 -4.80 4.18 -4.35
N GLU A 58 -5.13 5.09 -3.44
CA GLU A 58 -4.38 6.32 -3.26
C GLU A 58 -3.39 6.19 -2.10
N MET A 59 -2.13 6.55 -2.34
CA MET A 59 -1.14 6.70 -1.27
C MET A 59 -1.45 7.95 -0.45
N ILE A 60 -1.64 7.78 0.85
CA ILE A 60 -1.83 8.87 1.82
C ILE A 60 -0.57 8.97 2.69
N ARG A 61 0.36 9.81 2.27
CA ARG A 61 1.64 10.02 2.95
C ARG A 61 2.17 11.43 2.65
N PRO A 62 2.19 12.33 3.64
CA PRO A 62 2.45 13.76 3.40
C PRO A 62 3.90 14.05 2.99
N ARG A 63 4.84 13.16 3.32
CA ARG A 63 6.27 13.30 3.03
C ARG A 63 7.02 11.97 3.06
N GLY A 64 8.20 11.95 2.50
CA GLY A 64 9.18 10.87 2.68
C GLY A 64 9.75 10.80 4.10
N GLY A 65 10.67 9.86 4.33
CA GLY A 65 11.30 9.61 5.64
C GLY A 65 10.46 8.68 6.51
N ASN A 66 10.53 8.87 7.83
CA ASN A 66 9.82 8.03 8.80
C ASN A 66 8.31 8.20 8.76
N PHE A 67 7.60 7.34 9.50
CA PHE A 67 6.14 7.33 9.60
C PHE A 67 5.62 7.92 10.91
N VAL A 68 6.44 8.74 11.57
CA VAL A 68 6.08 9.45 12.82
C VAL A 68 5.62 10.84 12.45
N TYR A 69 4.34 11.12 12.56
CA TYR A 69 3.72 12.36 12.10
C TYR A 69 3.38 13.28 13.26
N ASN A 70 3.36 14.58 12.99
CA ASN A 70 2.82 15.58 13.91
C ASN A 70 1.36 15.89 13.59
N ASP A 71 0.67 16.63 14.48
CA ASP A 71 -0.75 16.94 14.35
C ASP A 71 -1.11 17.62 13.02
N ILE A 72 -0.21 18.43 12.45
CA ILE A 72 -0.47 19.11 11.18
C ILE A 72 -0.38 18.11 10.01
N GLU A 73 0.62 17.23 10.04
CA GLU A 73 0.77 16.16 9.05
C GLU A 73 -0.42 15.20 9.09
N LEU A 74 -0.90 14.82 10.29
CA LEU A 74 -2.10 14.00 10.44
C LEU A 74 -3.36 14.68 9.89
N LYS A 75 -3.53 15.99 10.10
CA LYS A 75 -4.63 16.75 9.49
C LYS A 75 -4.54 16.84 7.97
N MET A 76 -3.34 16.90 7.41
CA MET A 76 -3.15 16.82 5.96
C MET A 76 -3.60 15.45 5.44
N MET A 77 -3.18 14.36 6.09
CA MET A 77 -3.57 13.00 5.72
C MET A 77 -5.09 12.80 5.82
N GLU A 78 -5.72 13.23 6.89
CA GLU A 78 -7.18 13.19 7.04
C GLU A 78 -7.90 13.96 5.92
N THR A 79 -7.38 15.15 5.57
CA THR A 79 -7.94 15.96 4.49
C THR A 79 -7.84 15.25 3.14
N ASP A 80 -6.69 14.62 2.86
CA ASP A 80 -6.47 13.86 1.63
C ASP A 80 -7.42 12.65 1.56
N ILE A 81 -7.61 11.91 2.66
CA ILE A 81 -8.58 10.81 2.76
C ILE A 81 -10.01 11.30 2.44
N PHE A 82 -10.44 12.44 2.97
CA PHE A 82 -11.74 12.99 2.62
C PHE A 82 -11.87 13.42 1.16
N GLN A 83 -10.77 13.82 0.50
CA GLN A 83 -10.79 14.08 -0.95
C GLN A 83 -10.91 12.77 -1.73
N ALA A 84 -10.18 11.72 -1.34
CA ALA A 84 -10.32 10.37 -1.89
C ALA A 84 -11.78 9.88 -1.83
N GLN A 85 -12.39 9.98 -0.65
CA GLN A 85 -13.79 9.58 -0.42
C GLN A 85 -14.76 10.34 -1.35
N LYS A 86 -14.61 11.66 -1.48
CA LYS A 86 -15.46 12.49 -2.37
C LYS A 86 -15.32 12.09 -3.85
N LEU A 87 -14.16 11.60 -4.25
CA LEU A 87 -13.89 11.16 -5.63
C LEU A 87 -14.31 9.72 -5.88
N GLY A 88 -14.77 9.00 -4.84
CA GLY A 88 -15.15 7.60 -4.94
C GLY A 88 -13.95 6.68 -5.22
N ILE A 89 -12.80 6.97 -4.59
CA ILE A 89 -11.61 6.12 -4.66
C ILE A 89 -11.89 4.79 -3.96
N ASP A 90 -11.41 3.67 -4.51
CA ASP A 90 -11.74 2.34 -3.99
C ASP A 90 -10.99 2.01 -2.69
N ALA A 91 -9.76 2.50 -2.54
CA ALA A 91 -8.92 2.22 -1.38
C ALA A 91 -7.92 3.34 -1.11
N VAL A 92 -7.48 3.43 0.15
CA VAL A 92 -6.38 4.30 0.58
C VAL A 92 -5.29 3.48 1.25
N ALA A 93 -4.02 3.88 1.05
CA ALA A 93 -2.87 3.23 1.67
C ALA A 93 -2.14 4.22 2.59
N PHE A 94 -2.06 3.90 3.86
CA PHE A 94 -1.37 4.71 4.87
C PHE A 94 -0.74 3.87 5.97
N GLY A 95 -0.05 4.52 6.90
CA GLY A 95 0.47 3.91 8.13
C GLY A 95 1.14 4.99 8.97
N ALA A 96 0.97 4.92 10.27
CA ALA A 96 1.55 5.82 11.25
C ALA A 96 2.19 5.03 12.39
N LEU A 97 3.35 5.48 12.83
CA LEU A 97 4.12 4.87 13.91
C LEU A 97 4.46 5.91 14.98
N THR A 98 4.61 5.44 16.20
CA THR A 98 5.19 6.22 17.30
C THR A 98 6.71 6.34 17.17
N LYS A 99 7.31 7.22 17.97
CA LYS A 99 8.79 7.36 18.02
C LYS A 99 9.50 6.08 18.46
N ASP A 100 8.79 5.20 19.15
CA ASP A 100 9.33 3.93 19.65
C ASP A 100 9.10 2.78 18.63
N GLY A 101 8.60 3.09 17.42
CA GLY A 101 8.38 2.12 16.34
C GLY A 101 7.17 1.22 16.52
N GLN A 102 6.23 1.59 17.39
CA GLN A 102 4.94 0.91 17.56
C GLN A 102 3.86 1.57 16.69
N LEU A 103 2.70 0.96 16.56
CA LEU A 103 1.54 1.62 15.94
C LEU A 103 1.20 2.93 16.67
N ASP A 104 0.93 3.97 15.92
CA ASP A 104 0.26 5.16 16.42
C ASP A 104 -1.25 4.92 16.33
N GLU A 105 -1.78 4.24 17.36
CA GLU A 105 -3.17 3.76 17.37
C GLU A 105 -4.16 4.91 17.23
N ASP A 106 -3.96 6.02 17.96
CA ASP A 106 -4.84 7.20 17.90
C ASP A 106 -4.89 7.79 16.47
N ALA A 107 -3.73 7.92 15.82
CA ALA A 107 -3.64 8.40 14.44
C ALA A 107 -4.30 7.43 13.45
N LEU A 108 -4.12 6.13 13.64
CA LEU A 108 -4.69 5.10 12.78
C LEU A 108 -6.22 5.02 12.92
N GLU A 109 -6.76 5.05 14.15
CA GLU A 109 -8.20 5.09 14.39
C GLU A 109 -8.87 6.28 13.70
N MET A 110 -8.25 7.46 13.79
CA MET A 110 -8.73 8.66 13.09
C MET A 110 -8.76 8.45 11.57
N MET A 111 -7.67 7.94 10.97
CA MET A 111 -7.57 7.74 9.52
C MET A 111 -8.50 6.63 9.03
N ILE A 112 -8.63 5.52 9.76
CA ILE A 112 -9.58 4.44 9.45
C ILE A 112 -11.00 4.98 9.49
N GLY A 113 -11.34 5.76 10.53
CA GLY A 113 -12.66 6.40 10.64
C GLY A 113 -12.96 7.35 9.48
N ALA A 114 -11.97 8.13 9.02
CA ALA A 114 -12.09 9.01 7.84
C ALA A 114 -12.24 8.21 6.52
N SER A 115 -11.75 6.97 6.46
CA SER A 115 -11.75 6.12 5.27
C SER A 115 -13.07 5.37 5.04
N SER A 116 -14.12 5.67 5.79
CA SER A 116 -15.41 4.96 5.71
C SER A 116 -15.91 4.82 4.28
N GLY A 117 -16.21 3.59 3.86
CA GLY A 117 -16.67 3.24 2.52
C GLY A 117 -15.55 2.93 1.52
N MET A 118 -14.29 3.08 1.90
CA MET A 118 -13.11 2.69 1.12
C MET A 118 -12.40 1.51 1.81
N GLN A 119 -11.66 0.72 1.05
CA GLN A 119 -10.73 -0.24 1.62
C GLN A 119 -9.51 0.47 2.22
N VAL A 120 -8.96 -0.11 3.29
CA VAL A 120 -7.77 0.40 3.96
C VAL A 120 -6.60 -0.56 3.78
N VAL A 121 -5.47 -0.01 3.32
CA VAL A 121 -4.20 -0.73 3.20
C VAL A 121 -3.20 -0.14 4.19
N PHE A 122 -2.73 -0.95 5.15
CA PHE A 122 -1.59 -0.56 5.96
C PHE A 122 -0.31 -0.81 5.14
N HIS A 123 0.37 0.26 4.79
CA HIS A 123 1.50 0.21 3.86
C HIS A 123 2.80 -0.28 4.53
N MET A 124 3.95 -0.14 3.85
CA MET A 124 5.26 -0.64 4.31
C MET A 124 5.82 0.03 5.58
N ALA A 125 5.05 0.85 6.31
CA ALA A 125 5.33 1.17 7.71
C ALA A 125 5.40 -0.10 8.57
N PHE A 126 4.66 -1.16 8.17
CA PHE A 126 4.71 -2.47 8.78
C PHE A 126 6.13 -3.05 8.86
N ASP A 127 6.94 -2.84 7.83
CA ASP A 127 8.32 -3.34 7.77
C ASP A 127 9.29 -2.57 8.69
N GLN A 128 8.86 -1.44 9.29
CA GLN A 128 9.64 -0.69 10.29
C GLN A 128 9.33 -1.12 11.73
N ILE A 129 8.30 -1.94 11.93
CA ILE A 129 7.92 -2.48 13.24
C ILE A 129 8.85 -3.65 13.58
N ASP A 130 9.32 -3.70 14.84
CA ASP A 130 10.16 -4.82 15.31
C ASP A 130 9.43 -6.14 15.03
N PRO A 131 10.07 -7.15 14.43
CA PRO A 131 9.44 -8.42 14.11
C PRO A 131 8.74 -9.12 15.29
N LYS A 132 9.17 -8.87 16.52
CA LYS A 132 8.52 -9.41 17.73
C LYS A 132 7.14 -8.77 17.99
N ASP A 133 6.92 -7.52 17.52
CA ASP A 133 5.70 -6.74 17.74
C ASP A 133 4.73 -6.84 16.53
N GLN A 134 5.19 -7.34 15.39
CA GLN A 134 4.35 -7.53 14.19
C GLN A 134 3.12 -8.40 14.43
N PRO A 135 3.15 -9.50 15.22
CA PRO A 135 1.95 -10.28 15.52
C PRO A 135 0.85 -9.44 16.21
N ALA A 136 1.20 -8.67 17.23
CA ALA A 136 0.24 -7.79 17.91
C ALA A 136 -0.29 -6.69 16.97
N THR A 137 0.58 -6.18 16.08
CA THR A 137 0.18 -5.23 15.03
C THR A 137 -0.86 -5.85 14.09
N ILE A 138 -0.66 -7.08 13.63
CA ILE A 138 -1.61 -7.78 12.75
C ILE A 138 -2.95 -7.96 13.45
N ASP A 139 -2.95 -8.39 14.73
CA ASP A 139 -4.18 -8.55 15.50
C ASP A 139 -4.93 -7.21 15.61
N TRP A 140 -4.23 -6.13 15.93
CA TRP A 140 -4.83 -4.79 16.00
C TRP A 140 -5.44 -4.35 14.68
N LEU A 141 -4.72 -4.54 13.56
CA LEU A 141 -5.21 -4.18 12.22
C LEU A 141 -6.45 -4.99 11.82
N ILE A 142 -6.51 -6.28 12.20
CA ILE A 142 -7.69 -7.14 12.00
C ILE A 142 -8.88 -6.62 12.82
N ASP A 143 -8.66 -6.28 14.09
CA ASP A 143 -9.72 -5.81 15.00
C ASP A 143 -10.28 -4.44 14.57
N HIS A 144 -9.54 -3.69 13.72
CA HIS A 144 -9.96 -2.38 13.18
C HIS A 144 -10.37 -2.44 11.70
N ASP A 145 -10.73 -3.63 11.19
CA ASP A 145 -11.25 -3.84 9.83
C ASP A 145 -10.32 -3.31 8.72
N VAL A 146 -8.99 -3.36 8.93
CA VAL A 146 -8.02 -3.07 7.88
C VAL A 146 -8.00 -4.22 6.88
N ASP A 147 -8.19 -3.92 5.59
CA ASP A 147 -8.35 -4.95 4.55
C ASP A 147 -7.03 -5.64 4.21
N ARG A 148 -5.91 -4.91 4.24
CA ARG A 148 -4.66 -5.41 3.67
C ARG A 148 -3.42 -4.84 4.33
N ILE A 149 -2.36 -5.65 4.42
CA ILE A 149 -1.01 -5.23 4.77
C ILE A 149 -0.12 -5.35 3.55
N LEU A 150 0.46 -4.23 3.10
CA LEU A 150 1.52 -4.22 2.10
C LEU A 150 2.87 -4.36 2.79
N THR A 151 3.63 -5.40 2.46
CA THR A 151 4.91 -5.68 3.11
C THR A 151 5.97 -6.19 2.13
N HIS A 152 7.22 -5.82 2.39
CA HIS A 152 8.41 -6.39 1.79
C HIS A 152 9.00 -7.54 2.65
N GLY A 153 8.57 -7.65 3.90
CA GLY A 153 9.10 -8.62 4.87
C GLY A 153 10.45 -8.22 5.46
N GLY A 154 10.87 -6.98 5.27
CA GLY A 154 12.13 -6.41 5.73
C GLY A 154 12.42 -5.06 5.10
N THR A 155 13.67 -4.63 5.14
CA THR A 155 14.09 -3.35 4.55
C THR A 155 14.24 -3.45 3.03
N LEU A 156 13.86 -2.40 2.30
CA LEU A 156 13.83 -2.37 0.82
C LEU A 156 15.21 -2.47 0.14
N ASP A 157 16.30 -2.38 0.88
CA ASP A 157 17.67 -2.63 0.39
C ASP A 157 17.99 -4.11 0.28
N GLN A 158 17.20 -4.99 0.89
CA GLN A 158 17.31 -6.44 0.74
C GLN A 158 16.61 -6.90 -0.55
N PRO A 159 17.13 -7.91 -1.26
CA PRO A 159 16.39 -8.53 -2.35
C PRO A 159 15.16 -9.28 -1.81
N ILE A 160 14.06 -9.31 -2.58
CA ILE A 160 12.80 -9.94 -2.15
C ILE A 160 13.00 -11.41 -1.76
N GLU A 161 13.91 -12.12 -2.42
CA GLU A 161 14.22 -13.52 -2.14
C GLU A 161 14.75 -13.73 -0.70
N ALA A 162 15.44 -12.73 -0.15
CA ALA A 162 15.95 -12.78 1.22
C ALA A 162 14.84 -12.56 2.27
N THR A 163 13.76 -11.85 1.91
CA THR A 163 12.66 -11.49 2.83
C THR A 163 11.46 -12.45 2.75
N ILE A 164 11.39 -13.32 1.74
CA ILE A 164 10.36 -14.35 1.59
C ILE A 164 10.09 -15.14 2.89
N PRO A 165 11.10 -15.60 3.67
CA PRO A 165 10.84 -16.32 4.92
C PRO A 165 10.03 -15.50 5.95
N ASN A 166 10.23 -14.19 6.01
CA ASN A 166 9.49 -13.31 6.90
C ASN A 166 8.06 -13.09 6.38
N ILE A 167 7.89 -12.85 5.07
CA ILE A 167 6.56 -12.74 4.46
C ILE A 167 5.74 -14.01 4.71
N LYS A 168 6.35 -15.20 4.59
CA LYS A 168 5.68 -16.48 4.91
C LYS A 168 5.19 -16.54 6.37
N LYS A 169 6.00 -16.03 7.32
CA LYS A 169 5.58 -15.95 8.72
C LYS A 169 4.39 -15.01 8.90
N THR A 170 4.44 -13.85 8.25
CA THR A 170 3.34 -12.86 8.27
C THR A 170 2.06 -13.46 7.70
N ILE A 171 2.13 -14.13 6.53
CA ILE A 171 0.99 -14.82 5.89
C ILE A 171 0.43 -15.90 6.82
N ALA A 172 1.31 -16.73 7.41
CA ALA A 172 0.89 -17.80 8.31
C ALA A 172 0.22 -17.27 9.57
N TYR A 173 0.71 -16.15 10.12
CA TYR A 173 0.11 -15.52 11.29
C TYR A 173 -1.24 -14.87 10.97
N ALA A 174 -1.34 -14.18 9.86
CA ALA A 174 -2.59 -13.55 9.41
C ALA A 174 -3.71 -14.55 9.17
N ASP A 175 -3.38 -15.80 8.83
CA ASP A 175 -4.31 -16.94 8.67
C ASP A 175 -5.56 -16.60 7.83
N GLY A 176 -5.39 -15.77 6.83
CA GLY A 176 -6.47 -15.31 5.94
C GLY A 176 -7.46 -14.31 6.54
N LYS A 177 -7.24 -13.81 7.76
CA LYS A 177 -8.10 -12.81 8.40
C LYS A 177 -7.86 -11.40 7.89
N ILE A 178 -6.69 -11.14 7.35
CA ILE A 178 -6.29 -9.91 6.65
C ILE A 178 -5.43 -10.28 5.44
N ASP A 179 -5.60 -9.58 4.32
CA ASP A 179 -4.82 -9.85 3.12
C ASP A 179 -3.36 -9.40 3.28
N ILE A 180 -2.42 -10.28 2.99
CA ILE A 180 -1.00 -9.92 2.89
C ILE A 180 -0.64 -9.72 1.43
N LEU A 181 -0.24 -8.49 1.08
CA LEU A 181 0.17 -8.09 -0.26
C LEU A 181 1.69 -7.94 -0.30
N PRO A 182 2.43 -8.91 -0.86
CA PRO A 182 3.87 -8.76 -1.01
C PRO A 182 4.22 -7.68 -2.03
N GLY A 183 5.21 -6.84 -1.69
CA GLY A 183 5.69 -5.76 -2.56
C GLY A 183 7.15 -5.43 -2.34
N GLY A 184 7.71 -4.55 -3.19
CA GLY A 184 9.13 -4.18 -3.15
C GLY A 184 10.02 -5.20 -3.83
N GLY A 185 10.85 -4.78 -4.78
CA GLY A 185 11.78 -5.65 -5.49
C GLY A 185 11.14 -6.70 -6.42
N ILE A 186 9.81 -6.68 -6.58
CA ILE A 186 9.08 -7.60 -7.45
C ILE A 186 8.92 -6.97 -8.84
N THR A 187 9.35 -7.72 -9.85
CA THR A 187 9.34 -7.33 -11.26
C THR A 187 8.62 -8.38 -12.11
N PHE A 188 8.35 -8.07 -13.37
CA PHE A 188 7.77 -9.05 -14.31
C PHE A 188 8.65 -10.30 -14.48
N GLU A 189 9.95 -10.22 -14.18
CA GLU A 189 10.89 -11.34 -14.31
C GLU A 189 10.79 -12.33 -13.15
N ASN A 190 10.54 -11.87 -11.91
CA ASN A 190 10.52 -12.72 -10.71
C ASN A 190 9.12 -12.94 -10.12
N ALA A 191 8.10 -12.21 -10.59
CA ALA A 191 6.75 -12.23 -10.03
C ALA A 191 6.13 -13.63 -9.92
N ASP A 192 6.22 -14.45 -10.98
CA ASP A 192 5.62 -15.79 -10.97
C ASP A 192 6.32 -16.73 -9.97
N ALA A 193 7.65 -16.60 -9.83
CA ALA A 193 8.42 -17.38 -8.86
C ALA A 193 8.06 -16.95 -7.42
N VAL A 194 8.00 -15.65 -7.15
CA VAL A 194 7.64 -15.09 -5.84
C VAL A 194 6.20 -15.50 -5.47
N ALA A 195 5.24 -15.32 -6.38
CA ALA A 195 3.85 -15.69 -6.13
C ALA A 195 3.69 -17.18 -5.81
N LYS A 196 4.37 -18.02 -6.57
CA LYS A 196 4.36 -19.49 -6.35
C LYS A 196 5.00 -19.85 -5.01
N GLU A 197 6.13 -19.23 -4.67
CA GLU A 197 6.84 -19.56 -3.44
C GLU A 197 6.10 -19.10 -2.19
N LEU A 198 5.42 -17.94 -2.25
CA LEU A 198 4.60 -17.39 -1.18
C LEU A 198 3.19 -18.00 -1.15
N ASN A 199 2.79 -18.73 -2.21
CA ASN A 199 1.42 -19.22 -2.41
C ASN A 199 0.38 -18.09 -2.32
N VAL A 200 0.64 -16.97 -2.99
CA VAL A 200 -0.25 -15.80 -3.05
C VAL A 200 -0.78 -15.55 -4.46
N ASN A 201 -1.95 -14.92 -4.53
CA ASN A 201 -2.60 -14.61 -5.81
C ASN A 201 -2.43 -13.15 -6.24
N ALA A 202 -1.89 -12.30 -5.38
CA ALA A 202 -1.71 -10.86 -5.62
C ALA A 202 -0.30 -10.42 -5.25
N LEU A 203 0.26 -9.51 -6.06
CA LEU A 203 1.55 -8.87 -5.83
C LEU A 203 1.47 -7.39 -6.19
N ARG A 204 2.30 -6.58 -5.51
CA ARG A 204 2.45 -5.16 -5.79
C ARG A 204 3.88 -4.83 -6.23
N GLY A 205 4.02 -4.00 -7.26
CA GLY A 205 5.33 -3.52 -7.71
C GLY A 205 5.24 -2.40 -8.73
N THR A 206 6.35 -1.68 -8.89
CA THR A 206 6.49 -0.64 -9.92
C THR A 206 6.86 -1.20 -11.30
N LYS A 207 7.35 -2.44 -11.34
CA LYS A 207 7.85 -3.14 -12.55
C LYS A 207 7.24 -4.53 -12.70
N LEU A 208 6.02 -4.76 -12.19
CA LEU A 208 5.32 -6.03 -12.34
C LEU A 208 4.86 -6.33 -13.76
N ILE A 209 4.86 -5.33 -14.62
CA ILE A 209 4.61 -5.41 -16.05
C ILE A 209 5.74 -4.67 -16.76
N ASP A 210 6.07 -5.14 -17.96
CA ASP A 210 7.02 -4.43 -18.81
C ASP A 210 6.33 -3.19 -19.39
N LEU A 211 6.82 -2.01 -19.02
CA LEU A 211 6.32 -0.72 -19.50
C LEU A 211 7.19 -0.13 -20.63
N ASN A 212 8.13 -0.90 -21.18
CA ASN A 212 8.98 -0.47 -22.31
C ASN A 212 8.34 -0.76 -23.66
#